data_402514aa08f9afd26d3ddd0a21b6b9dc
#
_entry.id   402514aa08f9afd26d3ddd0a21b6b9dc
#
_cell.length_a   1.000
_cell.length_b   1.000
_cell.length_c   1.000
_cell.angle_alpha   90.00
_cell.angle_beta   90.00
_cell.angle_gamma   90.00
#
_symmetry.space_group_name_H-M   'P 1'
#
loop_
_entity.id
_entity.type
_entity.pdbx_description
1 polymer ?
#
loop_
_entity_poly.entity_id
_entity_poly.type
_entity_poly.pdbx_seq_one_letter_code
_entity_poly.pdbx_strand_id
1 'polypeptide(L)'
;MLLLACNCSVAANAEDITVMISGGFSAALDKLAPHYEAQTGDVIHIIHGPSMGNSPESIPHRLAAGQKADVVIMVGYALDKLQQAGKITPGSRTELADSRIGMVVRSGTAVPDISNVAALKATLLKARSVAYSDSASGRYVQSELFRKLGIENELHNKLDMIEKTPVARVVARGSDEVGFQQVSELLPVKGVEFVGKIPEQVQYVTRFAGAVVAGSEHQEHARQLLHYLSSQRAQPVVRETGLDTLNTKEETTP
;
A
#
# COMPACT_ATOMS: atom_id res chain seq x y z
N MET A 1 -20.21 47.81 -28.61
CA MET A 1 -18.98 47.08 -28.94
C MET A 1 -18.87 45.98 -27.88
N LEU A 2 -19.37 44.79 -28.23
CA LEU A 2 -19.42 43.65 -27.31
C LEU A 2 -18.13 42.84 -27.49
N LEU A 3 -17.24 42.83 -26.48
CA LEU A 3 -16.08 42.00 -26.47
C LEU A 3 -16.47 40.55 -26.10
N LEU A 4 -16.51 39.65 -27.07
CA LEU A 4 -16.57 38.22 -26.84
C LEU A 4 -15.22 37.80 -26.25
N ALA A 5 -15.17 37.49 -24.97
CA ALA A 5 -14.04 36.78 -24.37
C ALA A 5 -14.10 35.33 -24.84
N CYS A 6 -13.21 34.95 -25.78
CA CYS A 6 -12.99 33.58 -26.19
C CYS A 6 -12.26 32.87 -25.07
N ASN A 7 -12.98 32.09 -24.23
CA ASN A 7 -12.36 31.14 -23.32
C ASN A 7 -11.83 29.99 -24.14
N CYS A 8 -10.57 30.04 -24.55
CA CYS A 8 -9.83 28.87 -25.01
C CYS A 8 -9.63 27.94 -23.81
N SER A 9 -10.54 27.01 -23.58
CA SER A 9 -10.25 25.81 -22.79
C SER A 9 -9.18 25.06 -23.57
N VAL A 10 -7.95 25.10 -23.09
CA VAL A 10 -6.93 24.15 -23.50
C VAL A 10 -7.45 22.78 -23.06
N ALA A 11 -7.97 22.00 -24.00
CA ALA A 11 -8.22 20.58 -23.77
C ALA A 11 -6.85 19.99 -23.45
N ALA A 12 -6.62 19.60 -22.21
CA ALA A 12 -5.47 18.78 -21.85
C ALA A 12 -5.58 17.52 -22.71
N ASN A 13 -4.55 17.24 -23.52
CA ASN A 13 -4.50 15.98 -24.24
C ASN A 13 -4.52 14.84 -23.23
N ALA A 14 -5.35 13.83 -23.47
CA ALA A 14 -5.36 12.59 -22.70
C ALA A 14 -4.02 11.87 -22.90
N GLU A 15 -3.47 11.34 -21.82
CA GLU A 15 -2.17 10.66 -21.82
C GLU A 15 -2.26 9.27 -21.18
N ASP A 16 -1.38 8.36 -21.61
CA ASP A 16 -1.22 7.04 -21.02
C ASP A 16 -0.20 7.11 -19.87
N ILE A 17 -0.64 6.98 -18.63
CA ILE A 17 0.17 7.09 -17.43
C ILE A 17 0.45 5.70 -16.85
N THR A 18 1.71 5.30 -16.85
CA THR A 18 2.13 4.03 -16.25
C THR A 18 2.50 4.22 -14.78
N VAL A 19 1.79 3.49 -13.90
CA VAL A 19 1.98 3.52 -12.45
C VAL A 19 2.53 2.18 -11.97
N MET A 20 3.75 2.15 -11.42
CA MET A 20 4.25 1.01 -10.66
C MET A 20 3.84 1.15 -9.20
N ILE A 21 3.13 0.15 -8.65
CA ILE A 21 2.54 0.25 -7.32
C ILE A 21 2.78 -1.01 -6.49
N SER A 22 3.01 -0.83 -5.20
CA SER A 22 3.07 -1.91 -4.23
C SER A 22 1.74 -2.12 -3.49
N GLY A 23 1.54 -3.34 -2.98
CA GLY A 23 0.25 -3.86 -2.53
C GLY A 23 -0.54 -2.96 -1.58
N GLY A 24 0.12 -2.31 -0.62
CA GLY A 24 -0.59 -1.59 0.44
C GLY A 24 -1.47 -0.41 -0.02
N PHE A 25 -1.19 0.22 -1.17
CA PHE A 25 -2.05 1.28 -1.73
C PHE A 25 -2.82 0.83 -2.98
N SER A 26 -2.61 -0.40 -3.47
CA SER A 26 -3.22 -0.90 -4.71
C SER A 26 -4.74 -0.84 -4.69
N ALA A 27 -5.37 -1.31 -3.62
CA ALA A 27 -6.84 -1.31 -3.53
C ALA A 27 -7.45 0.10 -3.59
N ALA A 28 -6.73 1.11 -3.10
CA ALA A 28 -7.15 2.51 -3.21
C ALA A 28 -6.99 3.01 -4.65
N LEU A 29 -5.86 2.74 -5.31
CA LEU A 29 -5.65 3.13 -6.70
C LEU A 29 -6.66 2.46 -7.63
N ASP A 30 -6.92 1.16 -7.47
CA ASP A 30 -7.89 0.41 -8.30
C ASP A 30 -9.30 1.02 -8.26
N LYS A 31 -9.69 1.59 -7.11
CA LYS A 31 -10.97 2.30 -6.96
C LYS A 31 -10.91 3.74 -7.48
N LEU A 32 -9.79 4.43 -7.33
CA LEU A 32 -9.65 5.85 -7.65
C LEU A 32 -9.32 6.11 -9.11
N ALA A 33 -8.56 5.20 -9.76
CA ALA A 33 -8.13 5.37 -11.16
C ALA A 33 -9.30 5.57 -12.13
N PRO A 34 -10.39 4.76 -12.11
CA PRO A 34 -11.53 4.98 -13.01
C PRO A 34 -12.19 6.35 -12.84
N HIS A 35 -12.21 6.89 -11.62
CA HIS A 35 -12.77 8.23 -11.37
C HIS A 35 -11.86 9.35 -11.89
N TYR A 36 -10.54 9.16 -11.78
CA TYR A 36 -9.56 10.08 -12.34
C TYR A 36 -9.60 10.08 -13.86
N GLU A 37 -9.58 8.90 -14.49
CA GLU A 37 -9.68 8.73 -15.93
C GLU A 37 -10.94 9.38 -16.51
N ALA A 38 -12.09 9.21 -15.85
CA ALA A 38 -13.35 9.83 -16.27
C ALA A 38 -13.33 11.37 -16.20
N GLN A 39 -12.47 11.96 -15.35
CA GLN A 39 -12.36 13.42 -15.19
C GLN A 39 -11.35 14.06 -16.13
N THR A 40 -10.26 13.34 -16.44
CA THR A 40 -9.11 13.89 -17.18
C THR A 40 -9.04 13.39 -18.63
N GLY A 41 -9.57 12.19 -18.89
CA GLY A 41 -9.39 11.46 -20.13
C GLY A 41 -8.10 10.64 -20.16
N ASP A 42 -7.19 10.80 -19.19
CA ASP A 42 -5.99 9.98 -19.09
C ASP A 42 -6.34 8.50 -18.90
N VAL A 43 -5.43 7.61 -19.27
CA VAL A 43 -5.55 6.16 -19.06
C VAL A 43 -4.45 5.70 -18.11
N ILE A 44 -4.81 4.99 -17.05
CA ILE A 44 -3.88 4.55 -16.01
C ILE A 44 -3.51 3.08 -16.21
N HIS A 45 -2.25 2.82 -16.55
CA HIS A 45 -1.69 1.48 -16.68
C HIS A 45 -1.00 1.07 -15.38
N ILE A 46 -1.56 0.09 -14.66
CA ILE A 46 -1.08 -0.33 -13.34
C ILE A 46 -0.16 -1.54 -13.47
N ILE A 47 1.04 -1.42 -12.90
CA ILE A 47 2.03 -2.50 -12.80
C ILE A 47 2.28 -2.78 -11.32
N HIS A 48 1.87 -3.96 -10.85
CA HIS A 48 2.09 -4.37 -9.47
C HIS A 48 3.50 -4.91 -9.24
N GLY A 49 4.08 -4.57 -8.09
CA GLY A 49 5.38 -5.09 -7.67
C GLY A 49 5.71 -4.71 -6.22
N PRO A 50 6.53 -5.50 -5.51
CA PRO A 50 6.94 -5.15 -4.16
C PRO A 50 7.71 -3.83 -4.10
N SER A 51 7.54 -3.08 -2.99
CA SER A 51 8.33 -1.85 -2.72
C SER A 51 9.84 -2.14 -2.56
N MET A 52 10.21 -3.37 -2.25
CA MET A 52 11.57 -3.80 -1.94
C MET A 52 11.69 -5.32 -2.07
N GLY A 53 12.88 -5.84 -1.80
CA GLY A 53 13.16 -7.27 -1.87
C GLY A 53 13.97 -7.63 -3.11
N ASN A 54 14.33 -8.91 -3.21
CA ASN A 54 15.21 -9.42 -4.27
C ASN A 54 14.44 -9.91 -5.51
N SER A 55 13.11 -9.83 -5.49
CA SER A 55 12.29 -10.21 -6.63
C SER A 55 12.61 -9.32 -7.84
N PRO A 56 12.79 -9.88 -9.04
CA PRO A 56 12.92 -9.11 -10.27
C PRO A 56 11.66 -8.28 -10.57
N GLU A 57 10.53 -8.61 -9.95
CA GLU A 57 9.27 -7.89 -10.08
C GLU A 57 9.17 -6.68 -9.15
N SER A 58 10.12 -6.51 -8.21
CA SER A 58 10.12 -5.35 -7.33
C SER A 58 10.31 -4.05 -8.10
N ILE A 59 9.67 -2.99 -7.64
CA ILE A 59 9.74 -1.67 -8.28
C ILE A 59 11.19 -1.22 -8.50
N PRO A 60 12.10 -1.33 -7.49
CA PRO A 60 13.50 -0.97 -7.69
C PRO A 60 14.20 -1.78 -8.80
N HIS A 61 13.96 -3.10 -8.89
CA HIS A 61 14.58 -3.93 -9.92
C HIS A 61 14.04 -3.60 -11.32
N ARG A 62 12.73 -3.41 -11.46
CA ARG A 62 12.12 -3.00 -12.74
C ARG A 62 12.70 -1.68 -13.25
N LEU A 63 12.81 -0.66 -12.38
CA LEU A 63 13.41 0.63 -12.73
C LEU A 63 14.91 0.51 -13.04
N ALA A 64 15.64 -0.34 -12.33
CA ALA A 64 17.05 -0.62 -12.60
C ALA A 64 17.24 -1.34 -13.94
N ALA A 65 16.32 -2.23 -14.30
CA ALA A 65 16.29 -2.91 -15.60
C ALA A 65 15.83 -2.02 -16.75
N GLY A 66 15.51 -0.74 -16.50
CA GLY A 66 15.08 0.22 -17.52
C GLY A 66 13.61 0.13 -17.91
N GLN A 67 12.78 -0.59 -17.14
CA GLN A 67 11.34 -0.59 -17.39
C GLN A 67 10.79 0.81 -17.09
N LYS A 68 10.09 1.39 -18.09
CA LYS A 68 9.52 2.74 -17.99
C LYS A 68 8.30 2.76 -17.07
N ALA A 69 8.15 3.84 -16.33
CA ALA A 69 6.95 4.21 -15.59
C ALA A 69 6.94 5.74 -15.42
N ASP A 70 5.77 6.30 -15.19
CA ASP A 70 5.59 7.73 -14.94
C ASP A 70 5.48 8.02 -13.44
N VAL A 71 4.82 7.13 -12.72
CA VAL A 71 4.60 7.23 -11.27
C VAL A 71 5.03 5.95 -10.58
N VAL A 72 5.62 6.07 -9.41
CA VAL A 72 5.78 4.99 -8.45
C VAL A 72 4.97 5.29 -7.19
N ILE A 73 4.27 4.28 -6.64
CA ILE A 73 3.56 4.36 -5.36
C ILE A 73 4.04 3.19 -4.50
N MET A 74 4.70 3.51 -3.39
CA MET A 74 5.39 2.49 -2.60
C MET A 74 5.61 2.93 -1.15
N VAL A 75 6.21 2.05 -0.38
CA VAL A 75 6.60 2.35 1.02
C VAL A 75 7.58 3.52 1.05
N GLY A 76 7.30 4.53 1.88
CA GLY A 76 8.02 5.80 1.91
C GLY A 76 9.53 5.67 2.08
N TYR A 77 10.01 4.86 3.03
CA TYR A 77 11.45 4.69 3.23
C TYR A 77 12.15 3.94 2.07
N ALA A 78 11.41 3.13 1.30
CA ALA A 78 11.94 2.52 0.09
C ALA A 78 11.96 3.52 -1.09
N LEU A 79 10.99 4.44 -1.13
CA LEU A 79 10.99 5.56 -2.06
C LEU A 79 12.18 6.50 -1.82
N ASP A 80 12.57 6.73 -0.56
CA ASP A 80 13.77 7.52 -0.23
C ASP A 80 15.04 6.98 -0.91
N LYS A 81 15.17 5.66 -1.00
CA LYS A 81 16.31 5.01 -1.68
C LYS A 81 16.30 5.27 -3.19
N LEU A 82 15.11 5.24 -3.81
CA LEU A 82 14.98 5.58 -5.24
C LEU A 82 15.29 7.07 -5.49
N GLN A 83 14.89 7.94 -4.58
CA GLN A 83 15.21 9.36 -4.65
C GLN A 83 16.71 9.60 -4.54
N GLN A 84 17.39 8.97 -3.58
CA GLN A 84 18.85 9.04 -3.43
C GLN A 84 19.60 8.48 -4.64
N ALA A 85 19.04 7.47 -5.30
CA ALA A 85 19.57 6.89 -6.54
C ALA A 85 19.25 7.70 -7.80
N GLY A 86 18.63 8.90 -7.68
CA GLY A 86 18.28 9.76 -8.80
C GLY A 86 17.19 9.18 -9.73
N LYS A 87 16.41 8.22 -9.26
CA LYS A 87 15.33 7.60 -10.05
C LYS A 87 14.00 8.34 -9.98
N ILE A 88 13.91 9.36 -9.14
CA ILE A 88 12.70 10.14 -8.86
C ILE A 88 12.94 11.60 -9.18
N THR A 89 11.98 12.24 -9.82
CA THR A 89 12.00 13.68 -10.11
C THR A 89 12.02 14.47 -8.79
N PRO A 90 13.00 15.34 -8.56
CA PRO A 90 13.07 16.16 -7.36
C PRO A 90 11.77 16.94 -7.09
N GLY A 91 11.35 16.96 -5.83
CA GLY A 91 10.15 17.69 -5.39
C GLY A 91 8.81 17.08 -5.82
N SER A 92 8.80 15.86 -6.40
CA SER A 92 7.57 15.18 -6.83
C SER A 92 6.99 14.25 -5.77
N ARG A 93 7.69 14.00 -4.67
CA ARG A 93 7.22 13.12 -3.60
C ARG A 93 5.92 13.65 -3.00
N THR A 94 4.93 12.79 -2.90
CA THR A 94 3.60 13.06 -2.35
C THR A 94 3.25 11.98 -1.34
N GLU A 95 3.00 12.37 -0.10
CA GLU A 95 2.52 11.45 0.93
C GLU A 95 1.05 11.10 0.68
N LEU A 96 0.69 9.81 0.76
CA LEU A 96 -0.65 9.35 0.35
C LEU A 96 -1.48 8.82 1.50
N ALA A 97 -0.95 7.89 2.30
CA ALA A 97 -1.68 7.26 3.39
C ALA A 97 -0.74 6.56 4.38
N ASP A 98 -1.26 6.27 5.56
CA ASP A 98 -0.66 5.37 6.52
C ASP A 98 -1.36 4.02 6.47
N SER A 99 -0.60 2.95 6.60
CA SER A 99 -1.11 1.60 6.63
C SER A 99 -0.68 0.88 7.90
N ARG A 100 -1.61 0.16 8.51
CA ARG A 100 -1.41 -0.65 9.70
C ARG A 100 -1.45 -2.13 9.39
N ILE A 101 -0.80 -2.92 10.25
CA ILE A 101 -0.83 -4.37 10.17
C ILE A 101 -2.10 -4.89 10.84
N GLY A 102 -2.77 -5.80 10.15
CA GLY A 102 -3.91 -6.54 10.66
C GLY A 102 -3.67 -8.05 10.66
N MET A 103 -4.61 -8.77 11.25
CA MET A 103 -4.64 -10.22 11.30
C MET A 103 -5.91 -10.76 10.68
N VAL A 104 -5.79 -11.86 9.97
CA VAL A 104 -6.92 -12.65 9.43
C VAL A 104 -6.84 -14.09 9.90
N VAL A 105 -8.02 -14.71 9.95
CA VAL A 105 -8.21 -16.16 10.05
C VAL A 105 -9.09 -16.63 8.90
N ARG A 106 -9.19 -17.94 8.68
CA ARG A 106 -10.09 -18.51 7.67
C ARG A 106 -11.55 -18.24 8.03
N SER A 107 -12.38 -17.87 7.06
CA SER A 107 -13.82 -17.70 7.27
C SER A 107 -14.46 -18.97 7.81
N GLY A 108 -15.38 -18.79 8.76
CA GLY A 108 -16.07 -19.89 9.45
C GLY A 108 -15.28 -20.51 10.61
N THR A 109 -14.07 -20.04 10.90
CA THR A 109 -13.35 -20.40 12.14
C THR A 109 -13.66 -19.39 13.25
N ALA A 110 -13.45 -19.79 14.51
CA ALA A 110 -13.61 -18.87 15.63
C ALA A 110 -12.64 -17.69 15.50
N VAL A 111 -13.16 -16.49 15.65
CA VAL A 111 -12.35 -15.26 15.62
C VAL A 111 -11.62 -15.14 16.97
N PRO A 112 -10.28 -15.18 16.99
CA PRO A 112 -9.53 -15.07 18.23
C PRO A 112 -9.51 -13.64 18.76
N ASP A 113 -9.28 -13.49 20.05
CA ASP A 113 -9.08 -12.19 20.68
C ASP A 113 -7.66 -11.68 20.45
N ILE A 114 -7.55 -10.47 19.91
CA ILE A 114 -6.29 -9.71 19.76
C ILE A 114 -6.44 -8.27 20.26
N SER A 115 -7.42 -8.01 21.10
CA SER A 115 -7.79 -6.64 21.56
C SER A 115 -6.68 -5.92 22.33
N ASN A 116 -5.73 -6.67 22.87
CA ASN A 116 -4.57 -6.13 23.58
C ASN A 116 -3.34 -7.03 23.38
N VAL A 117 -2.18 -6.56 23.83
CA VAL A 117 -0.89 -7.27 23.66
C VAL A 117 -0.90 -8.67 24.27
N ALA A 118 -1.51 -8.84 25.45
CA ALA A 118 -1.56 -10.14 26.13
C ALA A 118 -2.48 -11.12 25.38
N ALA A 119 -3.62 -10.65 24.88
CA ALA A 119 -4.55 -11.44 24.07
C ALA A 119 -3.91 -11.85 22.73
N LEU A 120 -3.25 -10.93 22.03
CA LEU A 120 -2.49 -11.23 20.81
C LEU A 120 -1.43 -12.30 21.07
N LYS A 121 -0.62 -12.13 22.13
CA LYS A 121 0.39 -13.12 22.53
C LYS A 121 -0.23 -14.50 22.79
N ALA A 122 -1.30 -14.56 23.56
CA ALA A 122 -1.99 -15.82 23.87
C ALA A 122 -2.55 -16.51 22.60
N THR A 123 -3.11 -15.74 21.68
CA THR A 123 -3.59 -16.20 20.38
C THR A 123 -2.47 -16.81 19.56
N LEU A 124 -1.34 -16.13 19.43
CA LEU A 124 -0.20 -16.63 18.65
C LEU A 124 0.44 -17.88 19.24
N LEU A 125 0.54 -17.97 20.57
CA LEU A 125 1.06 -19.18 21.23
C LEU A 125 0.17 -20.41 20.98
N LYS A 126 -1.14 -20.22 20.85
CA LYS A 126 -2.11 -21.29 20.55
C LYS A 126 -2.18 -21.65 19.07
N ALA A 127 -1.87 -20.71 18.18
CA ALA A 127 -1.90 -20.93 16.73
C ALA A 127 -0.96 -22.07 16.31
N ARG A 128 -1.39 -22.87 15.34
CA ARG A 128 -0.60 -23.96 14.77
C ARG A 128 0.40 -23.46 13.74
N SER A 129 0.02 -22.42 12.98
CA SER A 129 0.87 -21.77 11.99
C SER A 129 0.52 -20.29 11.85
N VAL A 130 1.52 -19.49 11.46
CA VAL A 130 1.46 -18.03 11.35
C VAL A 130 2.10 -17.62 10.03
N ALA A 131 1.28 -17.15 9.10
CA ALA A 131 1.73 -16.65 7.81
C ALA A 131 2.01 -15.13 7.88
N TYR A 132 3.05 -14.69 7.22
CA TYR A 132 3.37 -13.27 6.99
C TYR A 132 4.05 -13.10 5.63
N SER A 133 4.01 -11.89 5.07
CA SER A 133 4.59 -11.63 3.74
C SER A 133 6.11 -11.39 3.82
N ASP A 134 6.79 -11.46 2.68
CA ASP A 134 8.17 -11.02 2.50
C ASP A 134 8.31 -9.49 2.35
N SER A 135 7.19 -8.75 2.43
CA SER A 135 7.10 -7.30 2.28
C SER A 135 7.41 -6.53 3.58
N ALA A 136 7.16 -5.21 3.58
CA ALA A 136 7.44 -4.33 4.71
C ALA A 136 6.76 -4.79 6.02
N SER A 137 5.47 -5.16 5.96
CA SER A 137 4.73 -5.64 7.14
C SER A 137 5.28 -6.95 7.66
N GLY A 138 5.60 -7.89 6.78
CA GLY A 138 6.14 -9.18 7.18
C GLY A 138 7.54 -9.08 7.77
N ARG A 139 8.38 -8.19 7.27
CA ARG A 139 9.69 -7.91 7.89
C ARG A 139 9.56 -7.44 9.32
N TYR A 140 8.62 -6.52 9.59
CA TYR A 140 8.33 -6.09 10.95
C TYR A 140 7.81 -7.24 11.82
N VAL A 141 6.86 -8.03 11.32
CA VAL A 141 6.28 -9.17 12.04
C VAL A 141 7.38 -10.15 12.43
N GLN A 142 8.24 -10.51 11.49
CA GLN A 142 9.33 -11.46 11.70
C GLN A 142 10.42 -10.92 12.65
N SER A 143 10.89 -9.70 12.43
CA SER A 143 12.08 -9.20 13.11
C SER A 143 11.80 -8.49 14.43
N GLU A 144 10.57 -7.97 14.61
CA GLU A 144 10.26 -7.13 15.76
C GLU A 144 9.02 -7.55 16.54
N LEU A 145 7.90 -7.87 15.89
CA LEU A 145 6.65 -8.15 16.60
C LEU A 145 6.82 -9.31 17.59
N PHE A 146 7.35 -10.45 17.13
CA PHE A 146 7.49 -11.62 17.97
C PHE A 146 8.49 -11.40 19.11
N ARG A 147 9.55 -10.62 18.86
CA ARG A 147 10.51 -10.19 19.89
C ARG A 147 9.86 -9.29 20.93
N LYS A 148 9.07 -8.29 20.51
CA LYS A 148 8.32 -7.42 21.41
C LYS A 148 7.32 -8.18 22.28
N LEU A 149 6.76 -9.27 21.73
CA LEU A 149 5.87 -10.16 22.46
C LEU A 149 6.62 -11.18 23.34
N GLY A 150 7.93 -11.35 23.15
CA GLY A 150 8.76 -12.34 23.85
C GLY A 150 8.32 -13.77 23.56
N ILE A 151 8.09 -14.12 22.28
CA ILE A 151 7.62 -15.45 21.81
C ILE A 151 8.35 -15.95 20.56
N GLU A 152 9.50 -15.40 20.24
CA GLU A 152 10.24 -15.78 19.02
C GLU A 152 10.56 -17.27 19.01
N ASN A 153 11.01 -17.81 20.15
CA ASN A 153 11.40 -19.20 20.26
C ASN A 153 10.21 -20.14 20.11
N GLU A 154 9.07 -19.80 20.71
CA GLU A 154 7.85 -20.60 20.69
C GLU A 154 7.19 -20.65 19.31
N LEU A 155 7.42 -19.60 18.51
CA LEU A 155 6.86 -19.52 17.16
C LEU A 155 7.78 -20.08 16.07
N HIS A 156 9.07 -20.28 16.33
CA HIS A 156 10.08 -20.62 15.32
C HIS A 156 9.64 -21.71 14.31
N ASN A 157 9.01 -22.77 14.77
CA ASN A 157 8.54 -23.88 13.93
C ASN A 157 7.12 -23.69 13.37
N LYS A 158 6.50 -22.53 13.58
CA LYS A 158 5.13 -22.22 13.17
C LYS A 158 5.05 -21.13 12.12
N LEU A 159 6.19 -20.52 11.76
CA LEU A 159 6.26 -19.36 10.90
C LEU A 159 6.35 -19.76 9.43
N ASP A 160 5.51 -19.18 8.60
CA ASP A 160 5.53 -19.33 7.16
C ASP A 160 5.62 -17.96 6.47
N MET A 161 6.75 -17.72 5.79
CA MET A 161 6.96 -16.51 5.01
C MET A 161 6.42 -16.71 3.59
N ILE A 162 5.39 -15.95 3.26
CA ILE A 162 4.70 -16.06 1.98
C ILE A 162 5.28 -15.10 0.96
N GLU A 163 5.83 -15.66 -0.11
CA GLU A 163 6.30 -14.93 -1.28
C GLU A 163 5.23 -14.93 -2.39
N LYS A 164 5.18 -13.85 -3.18
CA LYS A 164 4.42 -13.74 -4.45
C LYS A 164 2.89 -13.91 -4.36
N THR A 165 2.36 -14.38 -3.24
CA THR A 165 0.93 -14.59 -3.05
C THR A 165 0.44 -13.76 -1.87
N PRO A 166 -0.73 -13.11 -1.92
CA PRO A 166 -1.30 -12.46 -0.74
C PRO A 166 -1.48 -13.45 0.42
N VAL A 167 -1.03 -13.08 1.62
CA VAL A 167 -1.11 -13.91 2.84
C VAL A 167 -2.54 -14.38 3.10
N ALA A 168 -3.52 -13.49 2.93
CA ALA A 168 -4.92 -13.84 3.13
C ALA A 168 -5.40 -14.98 2.22
N ARG A 169 -4.85 -15.15 1.01
CA ARG A 169 -5.19 -16.29 0.14
C ARG A 169 -4.68 -17.62 0.68
N VAL A 170 -3.53 -17.60 1.32
CA VAL A 170 -2.94 -18.80 1.95
C VAL A 170 -3.79 -19.24 3.15
N VAL A 171 -4.20 -18.27 3.97
CA VAL A 171 -5.11 -18.50 5.11
C VAL A 171 -6.50 -18.98 4.63
N ALA A 172 -7.05 -18.36 3.56
CA ALA A 172 -8.34 -18.76 2.99
C ALA A 172 -8.38 -20.22 2.54
N ARG A 173 -7.27 -20.74 2.00
CA ARG A 173 -7.13 -22.15 1.60
C ARG A 173 -6.91 -23.09 2.78
N GLY A 174 -6.62 -22.55 3.98
CA GLY A 174 -6.37 -23.32 5.19
C GLY A 174 -4.96 -23.90 5.29
N SER A 175 -4.01 -23.39 4.47
CA SER A 175 -2.59 -23.75 4.58
C SER A 175 -2.00 -23.23 5.88
N ASP A 176 -2.42 -22.03 6.29
CA ASP A 176 -2.06 -21.40 7.55
C ASP A 176 -3.30 -21.01 8.36
N GLU A 177 -3.12 -21.00 9.69
CA GLU A 177 -4.23 -20.73 10.62
C GLU A 177 -4.48 -19.24 10.77
N VAL A 178 -3.43 -18.46 10.95
CA VAL A 178 -3.51 -17.00 11.06
C VAL A 178 -2.55 -16.35 10.08
N GLY A 179 -2.88 -15.12 9.62
CA GLY A 179 -2.04 -14.39 8.69
C GLY A 179 -1.97 -12.90 9.02
N PHE A 180 -0.78 -12.32 8.82
CA PHE A 180 -0.50 -10.90 9.01
C PHE A 180 -0.09 -10.24 7.70
N GLN A 181 -0.70 -9.11 7.38
CA GLN A 181 -0.32 -8.25 6.28
C GLN A 181 -0.86 -6.83 6.52
N GLN A 182 -0.60 -5.90 5.60
CA GLN A 182 -1.27 -4.59 5.63
C GLN A 182 -2.79 -4.78 5.57
N VAL A 183 -3.55 -4.03 6.37
CA VAL A 183 -5.02 -4.14 6.41
C VAL A 183 -5.63 -4.04 5.02
N SER A 184 -5.14 -3.11 4.20
CA SER A 184 -5.61 -2.88 2.83
C SER A 184 -5.38 -4.06 1.87
N GLU A 185 -4.43 -4.95 2.17
CA GLU A 185 -4.16 -6.17 1.40
C GLU A 185 -4.98 -7.36 1.91
N LEU A 186 -5.45 -7.32 3.17
CA LEU A 186 -6.26 -8.37 3.77
C LEU A 186 -7.74 -8.24 3.40
N LEU A 187 -8.30 -7.02 3.49
CA LEU A 187 -9.73 -6.75 3.33
C LEU A 187 -10.33 -7.20 1.98
N PRO A 188 -9.63 -7.06 0.82
CA PRO A 188 -10.20 -7.45 -0.47
C PRO A 188 -10.33 -8.96 -0.67
N VAL A 189 -9.66 -9.78 0.15
CA VAL A 189 -9.57 -11.23 -0.08
C VAL A 189 -10.76 -11.95 0.52
N LYS A 190 -11.51 -12.67 -0.33
CA LYS A 190 -12.61 -13.54 0.11
C LYS A 190 -12.09 -14.81 0.75
N GLY A 191 -12.88 -15.38 1.68
CA GLY A 191 -12.57 -16.65 2.36
C GLY A 191 -11.75 -16.47 3.65
N VAL A 192 -11.49 -15.23 4.04
CA VAL A 192 -10.92 -14.91 5.36
C VAL A 192 -11.87 -14.01 6.15
N GLU A 193 -11.69 -14.06 7.47
CA GLU A 193 -12.31 -13.15 8.44
C GLU A 193 -11.24 -12.21 8.95
N PHE A 194 -11.49 -10.90 8.85
CA PHE A 194 -10.61 -9.88 9.39
C PHE A 194 -10.80 -9.80 10.91
N VAL A 195 -9.79 -10.26 11.66
CA VAL A 195 -9.84 -10.28 13.13
C VAL A 195 -9.71 -8.86 13.69
N GLY A 196 -8.85 -8.04 13.10
CA GLY A 196 -8.60 -6.68 13.54
C GLY A 196 -7.19 -6.21 13.23
N LYS A 197 -6.93 -4.93 13.54
CA LYS A 197 -5.57 -4.38 13.60
C LYS A 197 -4.86 -4.94 14.83
N ILE A 198 -3.56 -5.21 14.75
CA ILE A 198 -2.80 -5.56 15.96
C ILE A 198 -2.76 -4.38 16.93
N PRO A 199 -2.59 -4.61 18.25
CA PRO A 199 -2.61 -3.54 19.25
C PRO A 199 -1.59 -2.42 18.96
N GLU A 200 -1.99 -1.17 19.20
CA GLU A 200 -1.15 0.01 18.88
C GLU A 200 0.22 -0.02 19.57
N GLN A 201 0.34 -0.63 20.75
CA GLN A 201 1.60 -0.74 21.49
C GLN A 201 2.66 -1.58 20.74
N VAL A 202 2.22 -2.47 19.86
CA VAL A 202 3.07 -3.34 19.04
C VAL A 202 2.78 -3.17 17.55
N GLN A 203 2.09 -2.10 17.18
CA GLN A 203 1.79 -1.78 15.79
C GLN A 203 3.02 -1.21 15.07
N TYR A 204 3.05 -1.37 13.77
CA TYR A 204 3.96 -0.67 12.88
C TYR A 204 3.17 0.04 11.79
N VAL A 205 3.28 1.36 11.76
CA VAL A 205 2.63 2.20 10.77
C VAL A 205 3.55 2.38 9.58
N THR A 206 3.10 1.92 8.41
CA THR A 206 3.86 2.08 7.16
C THR A 206 3.29 3.26 6.37
N ARG A 207 4.08 4.30 6.17
CA ARG A 207 3.74 5.41 5.27
C ARG A 207 3.88 4.96 3.82
N PHE A 208 2.82 5.19 3.02
CA PHE A 208 2.86 5.08 1.57
C PHE A 208 2.95 6.46 0.93
N ALA A 209 3.83 6.57 -0.05
CA ALA A 209 4.07 7.78 -0.81
C ALA A 209 4.17 7.46 -2.31
N GLY A 210 3.84 8.44 -3.13
CA GLY A 210 4.07 8.38 -4.56
C GLY A 210 5.08 9.41 -5.01
N ALA A 211 5.67 9.22 -6.18
CA ALA A 211 6.53 10.19 -6.82
C ALA A 211 6.57 9.99 -8.33
N VAL A 212 6.93 11.05 -9.04
CA VAL A 212 7.16 11.00 -10.49
C VAL A 212 8.53 10.40 -10.78
N VAL A 213 8.59 9.45 -11.70
CA VAL A 213 9.85 8.80 -12.11
C VAL A 213 10.70 9.78 -12.90
N ALA A 214 11.99 9.82 -12.63
CA ALA A 214 12.93 10.64 -13.39
C ALA A 214 12.96 10.19 -14.87
N GLY A 215 12.83 11.16 -15.77
CA GLY A 215 12.77 10.88 -17.22
C GLY A 215 11.41 10.45 -17.75
N SER A 216 10.34 10.48 -16.94
CA SER A 216 8.97 10.38 -17.47
C SER A 216 8.69 11.48 -18.50
N GLU A 217 8.05 11.12 -19.59
CA GLU A 217 7.63 12.07 -20.64
C GLU A 217 6.32 12.78 -20.25
N HIS A 218 5.56 12.22 -19.27
CA HIS A 218 4.24 12.69 -18.80
C HIS A 218 4.31 13.36 -17.42
N GLN A 219 5.36 14.15 -17.14
CA GLN A 219 5.66 14.76 -15.83
C GLN A 219 4.47 15.51 -15.21
N GLU A 220 3.74 16.28 -15.99
CA GLU A 220 2.62 17.09 -15.51
C GLU A 220 1.42 16.22 -15.13
N HIS A 221 1.00 15.31 -16.00
CA HIS A 221 -0.10 14.37 -15.75
C HIS A 221 0.21 13.45 -14.56
N ALA A 222 1.47 13.00 -14.43
CA ALA A 222 1.92 12.23 -13.27
C ALA A 222 1.79 13.03 -11.95
N ARG A 223 2.11 14.32 -11.94
CA ARG A 223 1.90 15.20 -10.77
C ARG A 223 0.42 15.40 -10.48
N GLN A 224 -0.40 15.59 -11.50
CA GLN A 224 -1.85 15.75 -11.35
C GLN A 224 -2.49 14.49 -10.75
N LEU A 225 -2.07 13.30 -11.20
CA LEU A 225 -2.52 12.04 -10.61
C LEU A 225 -2.14 11.96 -9.12
N LEU A 226 -0.89 12.24 -8.75
CA LEU A 226 -0.45 12.23 -7.35
C LEU A 226 -1.22 13.25 -6.50
N HIS A 227 -1.45 14.45 -7.03
CA HIS A 227 -2.27 15.46 -6.37
C HIS A 227 -3.70 14.98 -6.15
N TYR A 228 -4.32 14.35 -7.17
CA TYR A 228 -5.66 13.77 -7.03
C TYR A 228 -5.69 12.69 -5.94
N LEU A 229 -4.73 11.75 -5.95
CA LEU A 229 -4.67 10.65 -4.98
C LEU A 229 -4.48 11.13 -3.53
N SER A 230 -3.81 12.27 -3.32
CA SER A 230 -3.62 12.88 -1.99
C SER A 230 -4.75 13.84 -1.60
N SER A 231 -5.66 14.16 -2.52
CA SER A 231 -6.71 15.16 -2.31
C SER A 231 -7.76 14.72 -1.29
N GLN A 232 -8.48 15.68 -0.71
CA GLN A 232 -9.61 15.42 0.18
C GLN A 232 -10.72 14.57 -0.48
N ARG A 233 -10.88 14.64 -1.80
CA ARG A 233 -11.85 13.82 -2.55
C ARG A 233 -11.50 12.34 -2.55
N ALA A 234 -10.22 12.00 -2.55
CA ALA A 234 -9.75 10.63 -2.51
C ALA A 234 -9.84 9.99 -1.10
N GLN A 235 -9.82 10.80 -0.04
CA GLN A 235 -9.72 10.31 1.34
C GLN A 235 -10.84 9.34 1.78
N PRO A 236 -12.12 9.51 1.42
CA PRO A 236 -13.15 8.52 1.74
C PRO A 236 -12.84 7.15 1.16
N VAL A 237 -12.44 7.09 -0.11
CA VAL A 237 -12.06 5.84 -0.79
C VAL A 237 -10.82 5.20 -0.16
N VAL A 238 -9.81 6.03 0.17
CA VAL A 238 -8.60 5.56 0.87
C VAL A 238 -8.98 4.88 2.20
N ARG A 239 -9.84 5.50 3.02
CA ARG A 239 -10.32 4.89 4.29
C ARG A 239 -11.08 3.59 4.09
N GLU A 240 -11.96 3.52 3.08
CA GLU A 240 -12.71 2.30 2.77
C GLU A 240 -11.82 1.10 2.46
N THR A 241 -10.60 1.33 1.99
CA THR A 241 -9.64 0.27 1.70
C THR A 241 -8.82 -0.16 2.93
N GLY A 242 -9.11 0.39 4.10
CA GLY A 242 -8.42 0.04 5.36
C GLY A 242 -7.13 0.80 5.61
N LEU A 243 -6.86 1.83 4.81
CA LEU A 243 -5.76 2.78 5.04
C LEU A 243 -6.22 3.92 5.97
N ASP A 244 -5.28 4.49 6.67
CA ASP A 244 -5.51 5.70 7.44
C ASP A 244 -5.10 6.92 6.60
N THR A 245 -5.98 7.92 6.58
CA THR A 245 -5.73 9.16 5.84
C THR A 245 -4.75 10.04 6.60
N LEU A 246 -3.96 10.79 5.86
CA LEU A 246 -3.11 11.81 6.44
C LEU A 246 -3.98 13.03 6.78
N ASN A 247 -3.77 13.62 7.96
CA ASN A 247 -4.36 14.92 8.27
C ASN A 247 -3.70 15.94 7.34
N THR A 248 -4.31 16.20 6.20
CA THR A 248 -4.01 17.40 5.44
C THR A 248 -4.49 18.56 6.31
N LYS A 249 -3.55 19.35 6.85
CA LYS A 249 -3.90 20.66 7.41
C LYS A 249 -4.71 21.37 6.34
N GLU A 250 -5.92 21.80 6.68
CA GLU A 250 -6.66 22.72 5.85
C GLU A 250 -5.71 23.86 5.48
N GLU A 251 -5.40 24.00 4.20
CA GLU A 251 -4.90 25.25 3.68
C GLU A 251 -6.02 26.25 3.89
N THR A 252 -5.99 26.93 5.02
CA THR A 252 -6.74 28.17 5.21
C THR A 252 -6.19 29.15 4.19
N THR A 253 -6.86 29.22 3.06
CA THR A 253 -6.67 30.30 2.10
C THR A 253 -7.09 31.62 2.78
N PRO A 254 -6.26 32.64 2.79
CA PRO A 254 -6.56 33.95 3.37
C PRO A 254 -7.70 34.67 2.63
#